data_3ef8155c6d2a68387721075506d91ee9
#
_entry.id   3ef8155c6d2a68387721075506d91ee9
#
_cell.length_a   1.000
_cell.length_b   1.000
_cell.length_c   1.000
_cell.angle_alpha   90.00
_cell.angle_beta   90.00
_cell.angle_gamma   90.00
#
_symmetry.space_group_name_H-M   'P 1'
#
loop_
_entity.id
_entity.type
_entity.pdbx_description
1 polymer ?
#
loop_
_entity_poly.entity_id
_entity_poly.type
_entity_poly.pdbx_seq_one_letter_code
_entity_poly.pdbx_strand_id
1 'polypeptide(L)'
;MKKYKTVKSFLRQWWHLASPFWKSEKRMQAGALLVLAMIFNILDIYMTVRLNTWSRDFFNSLQDRNWDEFVYQLGLLLVLDTISLLLFANQKFLCSKAVLIWRQWLSDNYTRRWLSSKCYYRELFYKRIDNPDQRIAEDMKLFPKLTISMIFDFINSFGSFGAYVVILWNLSESYEIFGIVIPGIMLWLAVGFVI
;
A
#
# COMPACT_ATOMS: atom_id res chain seq x y z
N MET A 1 -23.03 -22.11 -15.84
CA MET A 1 -22.37 -22.12 -14.51
C MET A 1 -20.91 -21.67 -14.69
N LYS A 2 -20.56 -20.42 -14.26
CA LYS A 2 -19.17 -19.94 -14.26
C LYS A 2 -18.40 -20.71 -13.19
N LYS A 3 -17.48 -21.59 -13.58
CA LYS A 3 -16.51 -22.21 -12.67
C LYS A 3 -15.78 -21.11 -11.90
N TYR A 4 -15.94 -21.03 -10.60
CA TYR A 4 -15.13 -20.18 -9.73
C TYR A 4 -13.66 -20.58 -9.94
N LYS A 5 -12.89 -19.69 -10.55
CA LYS A 5 -11.45 -19.92 -10.70
C LYS A 5 -10.86 -19.95 -9.31
N THR A 6 -10.32 -21.06 -8.89
CA THR A 6 -9.66 -21.21 -7.59
C THR A 6 -8.59 -20.13 -7.43
N VAL A 7 -8.39 -19.60 -6.23
CA VAL A 7 -7.36 -18.58 -5.90
C VAL A 7 -5.99 -18.96 -6.48
N LYS A 8 -5.63 -20.24 -6.44
CA LYS A 8 -4.41 -20.78 -7.09
C LYS A 8 -4.33 -20.48 -8.59
N SER A 9 -5.46 -20.55 -9.33
CA SER A 9 -5.45 -20.28 -10.78
C SER A 9 -5.30 -18.78 -11.05
N PHE A 10 -5.87 -17.93 -10.20
CA PHE A 10 -5.71 -16.47 -10.27
C PHE A 10 -4.26 -16.06 -10.02
N LEU A 11 -3.65 -16.51 -8.94
CA LEU A 11 -2.25 -16.21 -8.60
C LEU A 11 -1.28 -16.69 -9.70
N ARG A 12 -1.54 -17.86 -10.30
CA ARG A 12 -0.73 -18.35 -11.41
C ARG A 12 -0.84 -17.45 -12.65
N GLN A 13 -2.04 -16.99 -13.00
CA GLN A 13 -2.25 -16.08 -14.13
C GLN A 13 -1.63 -14.71 -13.86
N TRP A 14 -1.80 -14.17 -12.65
CA TRP A 14 -1.18 -12.93 -12.23
C TRP A 14 0.35 -13.00 -12.32
N TRP A 15 0.95 -14.06 -11.80
CA TRP A 15 2.40 -14.27 -11.87
C TRP A 15 2.89 -14.41 -13.32
N HIS A 16 2.14 -15.09 -14.15
CA HIS A 16 2.47 -15.24 -15.57
C HIS A 16 2.49 -13.90 -16.32
N LEU A 17 1.63 -12.95 -15.93
CA LEU A 17 1.60 -11.60 -16.49
C LEU A 17 2.69 -10.69 -15.87
N ALA A 18 2.98 -10.84 -14.59
CA ALA A 18 3.94 -10.01 -13.87
C ALA A 18 5.40 -10.44 -14.11
N SER A 19 5.68 -11.75 -14.10
CA SER A 19 7.05 -12.28 -14.12
C SER A 19 7.90 -11.86 -15.34
N PRO A 20 7.38 -11.68 -16.56
CA PRO A 20 8.20 -11.29 -17.71
C PRO A 20 8.78 -9.87 -17.54
N PHE A 21 8.04 -8.95 -16.92
CA PHE A 21 8.53 -7.61 -16.64
C PHE A 21 9.75 -7.64 -15.71
N TRP A 22 9.69 -8.45 -14.65
CA TRP A 22 10.77 -8.59 -13.67
C TRP A 22 12.02 -9.31 -14.19
N LYS A 23 11.96 -9.84 -15.43
CA LYS A 23 13.11 -10.38 -16.16
C LYS A 23 13.63 -9.42 -17.24
N SER A 24 12.96 -8.28 -17.43
CA SER A 24 13.31 -7.29 -18.45
C SER A 24 14.44 -6.37 -18.02
N GLU A 25 15.00 -5.62 -18.98
CA GLU A 25 16.03 -4.60 -18.72
C GLU A 25 15.55 -3.47 -17.80
N LYS A 26 14.23 -3.17 -17.82
CA LYS A 26 13.63 -2.08 -17.03
C LYS A 26 13.36 -2.46 -15.56
N ARG A 27 13.63 -3.73 -15.17
CA ARG A 27 13.40 -4.23 -13.79
C ARG A 27 14.15 -3.41 -12.74
N MET A 28 15.40 -3.04 -13.02
CA MET A 28 16.24 -2.30 -12.04
C MET A 28 15.70 -0.90 -11.80
N GLN A 29 15.26 -0.20 -12.85
CA GLN A 29 14.70 1.14 -12.72
C GLN A 29 13.38 1.12 -11.92
N ALA A 30 12.45 0.24 -12.28
CA ALA A 30 11.19 0.12 -11.55
C ALA A 30 11.41 -0.42 -10.13
N GLY A 31 12.31 -1.38 -9.95
CA GLY A 31 12.65 -1.94 -8.64
C GLY A 31 13.23 -0.90 -7.68
N ALA A 32 14.19 -0.09 -8.15
CA ALA A 32 14.78 0.98 -7.34
C ALA A 32 13.72 2.01 -6.89
N LEU A 33 12.81 2.40 -7.80
CA LEU A 33 11.71 3.30 -7.46
C LEU A 33 10.77 2.70 -6.41
N LEU A 34 10.45 1.41 -6.51
CA LEU A 34 9.58 0.73 -5.55
C LEU A 34 10.25 0.53 -4.19
N VAL A 35 11.57 0.22 -4.16
CA VAL A 35 12.33 0.14 -2.92
C VAL A 35 12.37 1.50 -2.22
N LEU A 36 12.63 2.58 -2.96
CA LEU A 36 12.62 3.93 -2.40
C LEU A 36 11.20 4.31 -1.91
N ALA A 37 10.16 3.98 -2.67
CA ALA A 37 8.78 4.19 -2.25
C ALA A 37 8.44 3.40 -0.97
N MET A 38 8.98 2.19 -0.81
CA MET A 38 8.82 1.38 0.40
C MET A 38 9.47 2.03 1.61
N ILE A 39 10.66 2.62 1.45
CA ILE A 39 11.32 3.39 2.53
C ILE A 39 10.43 4.55 2.97
N PHE A 40 9.90 5.34 2.02
CA PHE A 40 8.97 6.43 2.37
C PHE A 40 7.68 5.93 3.06
N ASN A 41 7.15 4.78 2.64
CA ASN A 41 5.99 4.17 3.28
C ASN A 41 6.28 3.75 4.74
N ILE A 42 7.44 3.16 5.01
CA ILE A 42 7.85 2.79 6.37
C ILE A 42 8.02 4.03 7.25
N LEU A 43 8.64 5.09 6.70
CA LEU A 43 8.78 6.36 7.41
C LEU A 43 7.41 7.00 7.70
N ASP A 44 6.44 6.91 6.79
CA ASP A 44 5.08 7.41 7.00
C ASP A 44 4.35 6.64 8.10
N ILE A 45 4.50 5.32 8.17
CA ILE A 45 3.99 4.50 9.29
C ILE A 45 4.63 4.95 10.62
N TYR A 46 5.94 5.22 10.64
CA TYR A 46 6.61 5.76 11.82
C TYR A 46 6.05 7.13 12.22
N MET A 47 5.79 8.02 11.25
CA MET A 47 5.16 9.31 11.53
C MET A 47 3.76 9.18 12.12
N THR A 48 2.98 8.18 11.71
CA THR A 48 1.68 7.87 12.32
C THR A 48 1.81 7.55 13.81
N VAL A 49 2.83 6.78 14.21
CA VAL A 49 3.13 6.50 15.63
C VAL A 49 3.52 7.78 16.37
N ARG A 50 4.35 8.64 15.75
CA ARG A 50 4.76 9.92 16.34
C ARG A 50 3.58 10.87 16.53
N LEU A 51 2.68 10.95 15.56
CA LEU A 51 1.44 11.74 15.67
C LEU A 51 0.51 11.22 16.77
N ASN A 52 0.46 9.92 16.99
CA ASN A 52 -0.30 9.34 18.10
C ASN A 52 0.29 9.78 19.47
N THR A 53 1.62 9.75 19.62
CA THR A 53 2.30 10.23 20.82
C THR A 53 2.06 11.73 21.02
N TRP A 54 2.23 12.51 19.95
CA TRP A 54 1.94 13.96 19.96
C TRP A 54 0.51 14.25 20.42
N SER A 55 -0.48 13.51 19.92
CA SER A 55 -1.89 13.68 20.30
C SER A 55 -2.07 13.55 21.83
N ARG A 56 -1.45 12.55 22.44
CA ARG A 56 -1.48 12.38 23.90
C ARG A 56 -0.88 13.57 24.62
N ASP A 57 0.31 14.03 24.20
CA ASP A 57 1.02 15.11 24.86
C ASP A 57 0.28 16.46 24.69
N PHE A 58 -0.36 16.67 23.54
CA PHE A 58 -1.25 17.78 23.27
C PHE A 58 -2.46 17.81 24.23
N PHE A 59 -3.16 16.69 24.39
CA PHE A 59 -4.30 16.64 25.30
C PHE A 59 -3.88 16.78 26.76
N ASN A 60 -2.72 16.27 27.16
CA ASN A 60 -2.17 16.47 28.50
C ASN A 60 -1.90 17.98 28.77
N SER A 61 -1.30 18.71 27.82
CA SER A 61 -1.06 20.14 27.96
C SER A 61 -2.34 20.96 28.15
N LEU A 62 -3.44 20.55 27.50
CA LEU A 62 -4.77 21.14 27.69
C LEU A 62 -5.33 20.84 29.07
N GLN A 63 -5.21 19.60 29.54
CA GLN A 63 -5.70 19.16 30.84
C GLN A 63 -4.96 19.88 31.98
N ASP A 64 -3.63 20.01 31.84
CA ASP A 64 -2.76 20.68 32.82
C ASP A 64 -2.82 22.21 32.71
N ARG A 65 -3.59 22.77 31.76
CA ARG A 65 -3.72 24.20 31.46
C ARG A 65 -2.36 24.90 31.25
N ASN A 66 -1.40 24.17 30.69
CA ASN A 66 -0.07 24.67 30.39
C ASN A 66 -0.08 25.34 28.99
N TRP A 67 -0.18 26.69 28.99
CA TRP A 67 -0.31 27.44 27.73
C TRP A 67 0.95 27.38 26.86
N ASP A 68 2.13 27.42 27.49
CA ASP A 68 3.40 27.40 26.73
C ASP A 68 3.60 26.06 26.05
N GLU A 69 3.32 24.96 26.73
CA GLU A 69 3.37 23.62 26.16
C GLU A 69 2.30 23.42 25.04
N PHE A 70 1.10 23.94 25.24
CA PHE A 70 0.04 23.91 24.25
C PHE A 70 0.46 24.58 22.93
N VAL A 71 1.03 25.80 23.00
CA VAL A 71 1.51 26.54 21.82
C VAL A 71 2.66 25.80 21.15
N TYR A 72 3.59 25.23 21.95
CA TYR A 72 4.65 24.37 21.39
C TYR A 72 4.10 23.16 20.64
N GLN A 73 3.12 22.47 21.20
CA GLN A 73 2.49 21.31 20.58
C GLN A 73 1.76 21.68 19.27
N LEU A 74 1.14 22.86 19.18
CA LEU A 74 0.56 23.34 17.91
C LEU A 74 1.62 23.55 16.83
N GLY A 75 2.77 24.12 17.19
CA GLY A 75 3.90 24.27 16.25
C GLY A 75 4.45 22.93 15.81
N LEU A 76 4.58 21.99 16.74
CA LEU A 76 5.07 20.64 16.45
C LEU A 76 4.13 19.88 15.52
N LEU A 77 2.81 20.03 15.65
CA LEU A 77 1.82 19.44 14.73
C LEU A 77 2.08 19.86 13.29
N LEU A 78 2.23 21.16 13.04
CA LEU A 78 2.46 21.65 11.68
C LEU A 78 3.71 21.05 11.04
N VAL A 79 4.76 20.86 11.84
CA VAL A 79 6.00 20.22 11.36
C VAL A 79 5.78 18.73 11.07
N LEU A 80 5.15 17.99 11.99
CA LEU A 80 4.90 16.55 11.82
C LEU A 80 3.99 16.26 10.62
N ASP A 81 2.90 17.04 10.47
CA ASP A 81 1.96 16.90 9.35
C ASP A 81 2.62 17.24 8.01
N THR A 82 3.45 18.31 7.99
CA THR A 82 4.17 18.68 6.76
C THR A 82 5.12 17.55 6.33
N ILE A 83 5.86 16.96 7.28
CA ILE A 83 6.75 15.85 6.99
C ILE A 83 5.95 14.64 6.48
N SER A 84 4.87 14.25 7.15
CA SER A 84 3.99 13.15 6.71
C SER A 84 3.45 13.39 5.30
N LEU A 85 2.96 14.59 5.01
CA LEU A 85 2.45 14.94 3.69
C LEU A 85 3.52 14.79 2.61
N LEU A 86 4.75 15.26 2.88
CA LEU A 86 5.87 15.13 1.95
C LEU A 86 6.27 13.66 1.72
N LEU A 87 6.32 12.85 2.77
CA LEU A 87 6.61 11.41 2.67
C LEU A 87 5.56 10.70 1.81
N PHE A 88 4.29 10.93 2.10
CA PHE A 88 3.16 10.38 1.35
C PHE A 88 3.17 10.80 -0.12
N ALA A 89 3.35 12.10 -0.41
CA ALA A 89 3.39 12.62 -1.77
C ALA A 89 4.54 12.02 -2.60
N ASN A 90 5.76 11.93 -2.00
CA ASN A 90 6.91 11.30 -2.65
C ASN A 90 6.69 9.80 -2.89
N GLN A 91 6.15 9.07 -1.93
CA GLN A 91 5.79 7.67 -2.08
C GLN A 91 4.83 7.46 -3.27
N LYS A 92 3.74 8.23 -3.34
CA LYS A 92 2.76 8.14 -4.45
C LYS A 92 3.37 8.50 -5.80
N PHE A 93 4.24 9.50 -5.84
CA PHE A 93 4.96 9.90 -7.05
C PHE A 93 5.88 8.78 -7.57
N LEU A 94 6.66 8.15 -6.69
CA LEU A 94 7.56 7.05 -7.04
C LEU A 94 6.79 5.81 -7.53
N CYS A 95 5.70 5.45 -6.84
CA CYS A 95 4.80 4.38 -7.26
C CYS A 95 4.22 4.66 -8.66
N SER A 96 3.77 5.89 -8.90
CA SER A 96 3.21 6.29 -10.19
C SER A 96 4.24 6.19 -11.32
N LYS A 97 5.49 6.59 -11.07
CA LYS A 97 6.59 6.41 -12.03
C LYS A 97 6.86 4.93 -12.33
N ALA A 98 6.90 4.08 -11.30
CA ALA A 98 7.10 2.63 -11.47
C ALA A 98 5.95 2.01 -12.29
N VAL A 99 4.70 2.40 -12.02
CA VAL A 99 3.51 2.00 -12.81
C VAL A 99 3.67 2.40 -14.27
N LEU A 100 4.11 3.61 -14.57
CA LEU A 100 4.30 4.09 -15.94
C LEU A 100 5.37 3.28 -16.69
N ILE A 101 6.51 2.99 -16.06
CA ILE A 101 7.57 2.16 -16.65
C ILE A 101 7.05 0.75 -16.96
N TRP A 102 6.34 0.15 -16.01
CA TRP A 102 5.78 -1.19 -16.20
C TRP A 102 4.69 -1.21 -17.27
N ARG A 103 3.77 -0.24 -17.24
CA ARG A 103 2.72 -0.08 -18.26
C ARG A 103 3.30 0.06 -19.66
N GLN A 104 4.31 0.93 -19.83
CA GLN A 104 4.95 1.14 -21.13
C GLN A 104 5.55 -0.17 -21.65
N TRP A 105 6.30 -0.87 -20.82
CA TRP A 105 6.89 -2.16 -21.20
C TRP A 105 5.83 -3.21 -21.58
N LEU A 106 4.74 -3.31 -20.80
CA LEU A 106 3.62 -4.22 -21.13
C LEU A 106 2.99 -3.86 -22.45
N SER A 107 2.63 -2.60 -22.67
CA SER A 107 2.02 -2.12 -23.92
C SER A 107 2.90 -2.46 -25.11
N ASP A 108 4.19 -2.14 -25.04
CA ASP A 108 5.13 -2.42 -26.14
C ASP A 108 5.24 -3.93 -26.43
N ASN A 109 5.35 -4.75 -25.38
CA ASN A 109 5.51 -6.19 -25.52
C ASN A 109 4.26 -6.87 -26.10
N TYR A 110 3.08 -6.49 -25.61
CA TYR A 110 1.82 -7.08 -26.06
C TYR A 110 1.40 -6.57 -27.45
N THR A 111 1.59 -5.28 -27.73
CA THR A 111 1.33 -4.73 -29.07
C THR A 111 2.22 -5.38 -30.13
N ARG A 112 3.51 -5.55 -29.87
CA ARG A 112 4.42 -6.26 -30.77
C ARG A 112 3.98 -7.70 -31.03
N ARG A 113 3.58 -8.45 -29.99
CA ARG A 113 3.09 -9.82 -30.14
C ARG A 113 1.78 -9.86 -30.92
N TRP A 114 0.87 -8.94 -30.69
CA TRP A 114 -0.41 -8.85 -31.39
C TRP A 114 -0.22 -8.57 -32.87
N LEU A 115 0.66 -7.64 -33.22
CA LEU A 115 1.00 -7.32 -34.61
C LEU A 115 1.75 -8.47 -35.31
N SER A 116 2.76 -9.05 -34.67
CA SER A 116 3.59 -10.11 -35.26
C SER A 116 2.82 -11.40 -35.51
N SER A 117 1.84 -11.72 -34.65
CA SER A 117 1.00 -12.91 -34.79
C SER A 117 -0.14 -12.75 -35.82
N LYS A 118 -0.28 -11.55 -36.41
CA LYS A 118 -1.39 -11.18 -37.31
C LYS A 118 -2.78 -11.49 -36.70
N CYS A 119 -2.88 -11.48 -35.37
CA CYS A 119 -4.14 -11.74 -34.67
C CYS A 119 -5.21 -10.70 -35.01
N TYR A 120 -4.82 -9.45 -35.26
CA TYR A 120 -5.72 -8.39 -35.69
C TYR A 120 -6.48 -8.79 -36.99
N TYR A 121 -5.79 -9.41 -37.93
CA TYR A 121 -6.40 -9.85 -39.20
C TYR A 121 -7.41 -10.99 -39.00
N ARG A 122 -7.06 -11.97 -38.17
CA ARG A 122 -7.98 -13.07 -37.83
C ARG A 122 -9.21 -12.60 -37.06
N GLU A 123 -9.07 -11.60 -36.18
CA GLU A 123 -10.18 -11.06 -35.41
C GLU A 123 -11.22 -10.34 -36.28
N LEU A 124 -10.81 -9.71 -37.37
CA LEU A 124 -11.73 -9.14 -38.37
C LEU A 124 -12.72 -10.17 -38.95
N PHE A 125 -12.29 -11.43 -39.10
CA PHE A 125 -13.15 -12.48 -39.62
C PHE A 125 -13.99 -13.19 -38.56
N TYR A 126 -13.45 -13.38 -37.37
CA TYR A 126 -14.10 -14.18 -36.33
C TYR A 126 -14.87 -13.38 -35.28
N LYS A 127 -14.67 -12.06 -35.18
CA LYS A 127 -15.32 -11.14 -34.25
C LYS A 127 -15.52 -11.73 -32.84
N ARG A 128 -14.50 -12.43 -32.32
CA ARG A 128 -14.57 -13.11 -31.01
C ARG A 128 -14.48 -12.17 -29.81
N ILE A 129 -13.81 -11.04 -30.01
CA ILE A 129 -13.57 -10.05 -28.98
C ILE A 129 -14.02 -8.70 -29.51
N ASP A 130 -14.86 -8.01 -28.74
CA ASP A 130 -15.28 -6.66 -29.05
C ASP A 130 -14.17 -5.66 -28.63
N ASN A 131 -13.75 -4.80 -29.57
CA ASN A 131 -12.72 -3.76 -29.39
C ASN A 131 -11.43 -4.27 -28.69
N PRO A 132 -10.69 -5.21 -29.30
CA PRO A 132 -9.51 -5.83 -28.67
C PRO A 132 -8.38 -4.84 -28.39
N ASP A 133 -8.23 -3.80 -29.21
CA ASP A 133 -7.29 -2.70 -29.06
C ASP A 133 -7.56 -1.88 -27.79
N GLN A 134 -8.82 -1.51 -27.56
CA GLN A 134 -9.25 -0.80 -26.35
C GLN A 134 -9.02 -1.66 -25.10
N ARG A 135 -9.38 -2.95 -25.13
CA ARG A 135 -9.15 -3.87 -24.01
C ARG A 135 -7.67 -4.00 -23.67
N ILE A 136 -6.81 -4.17 -24.69
CA ILE A 136 -5.37 -4.23 -24.46
C ILE A 136 -4.89 -2.93 -23.80
N ALA A 137 -5.32 -1.77 -24.28
CA ALA A 137 -4.92 -0.49 -23.73
C ALA A 137 -5.36 -0.29 -22.27
N GLU A 138 -6.61 -0.66 -21.94
CA GLU A 138 -7.17 -0.55 -20.60
C GLU A 138 -6.56 -1.55 -19.62
N ASP A 139 -6.44 -2.83 -20.02
CA ASP A 139 -5.87 -3.87 -19.15
C ASP A 139 -4.39 -3.62 -18.86
N MET A 140 -3.61 -3.16 -19.85
CA MET A 140 -2.21 -2.80 -19.65
C MET A 140 -2.04 -1.56 -18.75
N LYS A 141 -3.04 -0.70 -18.67
CA LYS A 141 -3.07 0.44 -17.72
C LYS A 141 -3.42 0.01 -16.31
N LEU A 142 -4.45 -0.84 -16.18
CA LEU A 142 -5.01 -1.21 -14.87
C LEU A 142 -4.13 -2.23 -14.13
N PHE A 143 -3.56 -3.21 -14.83
CA PHE A 143 -2.84 -4.31 -14.21
C PHE A 143 -1.63 -3.86 -13.36
N PRO A 144 -0.67 -3.03 -13.86
CA PRO A 144 0.44 -2.55 -13.04
C PRO A 144 -0.03 -1.65 -11.89
N LYS A 145 -1.01 -0.78 -12.16
CA LYS A 145 -1.55 0.14 -11.16
C LYS A 145 -2.16 -0.62 -9.99
N LEU A 146 -3.07 -1.56 -10.26
CA LEU A 146 -3.73 -2.35 -9.22
C LEU A 146 -2.74 -3.25 -8.48
N THR A 147 -1.78 -3.86 -9.19
CA THR A 147 -0.78 -4.72 -8.59
C THR A 147 0.09 -3.95 -7.58
N ILE A 148 0.63 -2.80 -7.97
CA ILE A 148 1.47 -1.98 -7.09
C ILE A 148 0.63 -1.42 -5.94
N SER A 149 -0.59 -0.90 -6.21
CA SER A 149 -1.48 -0.42 -5.16
C SER A 149 -1.76 -1.50 -4.12
N MET A 150 -2.19 -2.70 -4.54
CA MET A 150 -2.49 -3.80 -3.61
C MET A 150 -1.28 -4.19 -2.74
N ILE A 151 -0.07 -4.20 -3.29
CA ILE A 151 1.14 -4.51 -2.52
C ILE A 151 1.38 -3.45 -1.44
N PHE A 152 1.32 -2.16 -1.80
CA PHE A 152 1.54 -1.07 -0.85
C PHE A 152 0.42 -0.96 0.17
N ASP A 153 -0.84 -1.15 -0.23
CA ASP A 153 -1.99 -1.15 0.68
C ASP A 153 -1.89 -2.30 1.70
N PHE A 154 -1.43 -3.47 1.26
CA PHE A 154 -1.16 -4.61 2.13
C PHE A 154 -0.03 -4.30 3.13
N ILE A 155 1.11 -3.79 2.65
CA ILE A 155 2.25 -3.43 3.52
C ILE A 155 1.83 -2.36 4.53
N ASN A 156 1.10 -1.34 4.09
CA ASN A 156 0.60 -0.27 4.95
C ASN A 156 -0.37 -0.79 6.02
N SER A 157 -1.30 -1.67 5.63
CA SER A 157 -2.26 -2.26 6.58
C SER A 157 -1.58 -3.11 7.64
N PHE A 158 -0.63 -3.97 7.24
CA PHE A 158 0.13 -4.80 8.20
C PHE A 158 1.10 -3.98 9.05
N GLY A 159 1.76 -2.99 8.46
CA GLY A 159 2.66 -2.09 9.18
C GLY A 159 1.91 -1.27 10.22
N SER A 160 0.79 -0.66 9.85
CA SER A 160 -0.07 0.10 10.76
C SER A 160 -0.66 -0.79 11.85
N PHE A 161 -1.14 -1.99 11.49
CA PHE A 161 -1.62 -2.97 12.46
C PHE A 161 -0.54 -3.31 13.49
N GLY A 162 0.69 -3.62 13.04
CA GLY A 162 1.81 -3.88 13.94
C GLY A 162 2.15 -2.69 14.84
N ALA A 163 2.14 -1.48 14.29
CA ALA A 163 2.36 -0.26 15.04
C ALA A 163 1.31 -0.05 16.14
N TYR A 164 0.03 -0.23 15.82
CA TYR A 164 -1.05 -0.11 16.81
C TYR A 164 -1.00 -1.21 17.87
N VAL A 165 -0.63 -2.44 17.52
CA VAL A 165 -0.41 -3.52 18.49
C VAL A 165 0.67 -3.12 19.50
N VAL A 166 1.79 -2.55 19.04
CA VAL A 166 2.87 -2.08 19.91
C VAL A 166 2.42 -0.93 20.80
N ILE A 167 1.66 0.04 20.25
CA ILE A 167 1.11 1.17 21.02
C ILE A 167 0.17 0.65 22.11
N LEU A 168 -0.77 -0.21 21.78
CA LEU A 168 -1.72 -0.76 22.75
C LEU A 168 -1.03 -1.59 23.83
N TRP A 169 0.00 -2.35 23.45
CA TRP A 169 0.79 -3.11 24.41
C TRP A 169 1.54 -2.23 25.40
N ASN A 170 2.17 -1.15 24.92
CA ASN A 170 2.92 -0.22 25.76
C ASN A 170 2.03 0.69 26.62
N LEU A 171 0.81 0.97 26.14
CA LEU A 171 -0.17 1.80 26.87
C LEU A 171 -0.92 0.99 27.93
N SER A 172 -0.89 -0.32 27.82
CA SER A 172 -1.62 -1.22 28.71
C SER A 172 -0.83 -1.45 29.98
N GLU A 173 -1.32 -0.93 31.10
CA GLU A 173 -0.85 -1.34 32.41
C GLU A 173 -1.24 -2.80 32.70
N SER A 174 -0.44 -3.47 33.52
CA SER A 174 -0.76 -4.83 33.97
C SER A 174 -1.91 -4.76 34.97
N TYR A 175 -3.07 -5.29 34.62
CA TYR A 175 -4.20 -5.38 35.54
C TYR A 175 -4.30 -6.77 36.15
N GLU A 176 -4.43 -6.81 37.47
CA GLU A 176 -4.76 -8.05 38.19
C GLU A 176 -6.29 -8.24 38.22
N ILE A 177 -6.76 -9.29 37.55
CA ILE A 177 -8.14 -9.71 37.60
C ILE A 177 -8.18 -11.12 38.22
N PHE A 178 -8.82 -11.28 39.37
CA PHE A 178 -8.92 -12.55 40.13
C PHE A 178 -7.56 -13.20 40.46
N GLY A 179 -6.51 -12.38 40.75
CA GLY A 179 -5.17 -12.88 41.07
C GLY A 179 -4.34 -13.31 39.85
N ILE A 180 -4.83 -13.06 38.65
CA ILE A 180 -4.09 -13.30 37.39
C ILE A 180 -3.66 -11.96 36.81
N VAL A 181 -2.35 -11.77 36.63
CA VAL A 181 -1.80 -10.59 35.97
C VAL A 181 -1.97 -10.77 34.45
N ILE A 182 -2.82 -9.94 33.84
CA ILE A 182 -3.03 -9.94 32.39
C ILE A 182 -2.23 -8.76 31.80
N PRO A 183 -1.10 -9.01 31.12
CA PRO A 183 -0.38 -7.97 30.40
C PRO A 183 -1.12 -7.61 29.12
N GLY A 184 -1.12 -6.32 28.75
CA GLY A 184 -1.68 -5.91 27.46
C GLY A 184 -3.21 -5.94 27.40
N ILE A 185 -3.91 -5.68 28.51
CA ILE A 185 -5.39 -5.80 28.58
C ILE A 185 -6.11 -4.97 27.50
N MET A 186 -5.61 -3.80 27.13
CA MET A 186 -6.19 -2.97 26.08
C MET A 186 -6.14 -3.65 24.70
N LEU A 187 -5.08 -4.41 24.41
CA LEU A 187 -4.98 -5.19 23.18
C LEU A 187 -6.05 -6.30 23.16
N TRP A 188 -6.22 -7.02 24.27
CA TRP A 188 -7.20 -8.10 24.37
C TRP A 188 -8.63 -7.57 24.28
N LEU A 189 -8.92 -6.40 24.87
CA LEU A 189 -10.20 -5.74 24.71
C LEU A 189 -10.45 -5.31 23.26
N ALA A 190 -9.44 -4.72 22.59
CA ALA A 190 -9.57 -4.34 21.19
C ALA A 190 -9.85 -5.55 20.28
N VAL A 191 -9.17 -6.67 20.50
CA VAL A 191 -9.42 -7.93 19.75
C VAL A 191 -10.83 -8.47 20.07
N GLY A 192 -11.26 -8.43 21.34
CA GLY A 192 -12.57 -8.90 21.76
C GLY A 192 -13.74 -8.08 21.21
N PHE A 193 -13.52 -6.79 20.88
CA PHE A 193 -14.55 -5.95 20.23
C PHE A 193 -14.70 -6.20 18.73
N VAL A 194 -13.73 -6.84 18.08
CA VAL A 194 -13.72 -7.10 16.62
C VAL A 194 -14.32 -8.47 16.28
N ILE A 195 -14.42 -9.37 17.25
CA ILE A 195 -14.99 -10.71 17.11
C ILE A 195 -16.47 -10.71 17.51
#